data_d6202010af4540fb026fe173bd6279da
#
_entry.id   d6202010af4540fb026fe173bd6279da
#
_cell.length_a   1.000
_cell.length_b   1.000
_cell.length_c   1.000
_cell.angle_alpha   90.00
_cell.angle_beta   90.00
_cell.angle_gamma   90.00
#
_symmetry.space_group_name_H-M   'P 1'
#
loop_
_entity.id
_entity.type
_entity.pdbx_description
1 polymer ?
#
loop_
_entity_poly.entity_id
_entity_poly.type
_entity_poly.pdbx_seq_one_letter_code
_entity_poly.pdbx_strand_id
1 'polypeptide(L)'
;MPNIRYSAILLVCAAMTAIGAPANAQVLTRHSIPIEVAKTMANVAQATCAEMGYSISVHVVDTAGDTLVAYRGEDSGVHTFVNSFRKAYSAMTFRRPSSTFGERWAEGDVGAQLQLMLPDMAGQQGGFPILFGDEVIGGIGASGAGMGADTTCVQAGMEAVADQLQ
;
A
#
# COMPACT_ATOMS: atom_id res chain seq x y z
N MET A 1 26.83 73.17 42.35
CA MET A 1 25.78 72.88 41.41
C MET A 1 26.33 71.96 40.33
N PRO A 2 26.01 70.67 40.29
CA PRO A 2 26.62 69.78 39.34
C PRO A 2 25.79 69.70 38.06
N ASN A 3 26.49 69.86 36.92
CA ASN A 3 25.94 69.74 35.57
C ASN A 3 25.62 68.28 35.23
N ILE A 4 24.35 67.99 35.00
CA ILE A 4 23.88 66.69 34.50
C ILE A 4 24.07 66.67 32.99
N ARG A 5 25.02 65.87 32.50
CA ARG A 5 25.19 65.57 31.07
C ARG A 5 24.27 64.43 30.71
N TYR A 6 23.24 64.72 29.93
CA TYR A 6 22.40 63.68 29.31
C TYR A 6 23.14 63.07 28.14
N SER A 7 23.69 61.87 28.35
CA SER A 7 24.15 61.05 27.24
C SER A 7 22.95 60.40 26.54
N ALA A 8 22.68 60.84 25.34
CA ALA A 8 21.69 60.25 24.47
C ALA A 8 22.18 58.87 24.02
N ILE A 9 21.61 57.80 24.56
CA ILE A 9 21.80 56.45 24.08
C ILE A 9 20.89 56.26 22.85
N LEU A 10 21.46 56.33 21.64
CA LEU A 10 20.82 55.94 20.41
C LEU A 10 20.67 54.39 20.39
N LEU A 11 19.49 53.92 20.70
CA LEU A 11 19.12 52.53 20.45
C LEU A 11 18.92 52.30 18.93
N VAL A 12 19.93 51.75 18.29
CA VAL A 12 19.79 51.26 16.90
C VAL A 12 19.03 49.95 16.96
N CYS A 13 17.70 50.00 16.73
CA CYS A 13 16.90 48.80 16.44
C CYS A 13 17.30 48.27 15.06
N ALA A 14 18.25 47.34 15.01
CA ALA A 14 18.49 46.57 13.82
C ALA A 14 17.28 45.62 13.61
N ALA A 15 16.34 46.04 12.76
CA ALA A 15 15.29 45.16 12.28
C ALA A 15 15.95 44.05 11.43
N MET A 16 16.17 42.88 12.01
CA MET A 16 16.48 41.68 11.25
C MET A 16 15.23 41.31 10.44
N THR A 17 15.15 41.74 9.21
CA THR A 17 14.26 41.17 8.22
C THR A 17 14.78 39.74 7.93
N ALA A 18 14.20 38.78 8.60
CA ALA A 18 14.36 37.38 8.21
C ALA A 18 13.80 37.23 6.79
N ILE A 19 14.68 37.26 5.80
CA ILE A 19 14.35 36.90 4.43
C ILE A 19 14.05 35.40 4.51
N GLY A 20 12.77 35.05 4.67
CA GLY A 20 12.31 33.68 4.58
C GLY A 20 12.74 33.14 3.21
N ALA A 21 13.64 32.18 3.19
CA ALA A 21 13.95 31.44 1.98
C ALA A 21 12.61 30.91 1.41
N PRO A 22 12.36 31.03 0.12
CA PRO A 22 11.15 30.46 -0.46
C PRO A 22 11.12 28.98 -0.13
N ALA A 23 10.07 28.54 0.56
CA ALA A 23 9.83 27.13 0.75
C ALA A 23 9.55 26.54 -0.65
N ASN A 24 10.56 25.92 -1.26
CA ASN A 24 10.36 25.18 -2.49
C ASN A 24 9.48 23.98 -2.14
N ALA A 25 8.18 24.10 -2.40
CA ALA A 25 7.27 22.98 -2.36
C ALA A 25 7.72 22.01 -3.46
N GLN A 26 8.44 20.96 -3.06
CA GLN A 26 8.89 19.93 -3.99
C GLN A 26 7.71 19.01 -4.30
N VAL A 27 7.32 18.98 -5.57
CA VAL A 27 6.34 18.01 -6.05
C VAL A 27 6.93 16.61 -5.92
N LEU A 28 6.22 15.73 -5.21
CA LEU A 28 6.64 14.35 -5.07
C LEU A 28 6.36 13.59 -6.36
N THR A 29 7.38 12.96 -6.93
CA THR A 29 7.22 11.98 -7.99
C THR A 29 6.87 10.64 -7.35
N ARG A 30 5.81 9.98 -7.83
CA ARG A 30 5.41 8.64 -7.41
C ARG A 30 5.34 7.73 -8.62
N HIS A 31 5.82 6.51 -8.46
CA HIS A 31 5.60 5.48 -9.45
C HIS A 31 4.18 4.92 -9.31
N SER A 32 3.63 4.47 -10.42
CA SER A 32 2.31 3.84 -10.47
C SER A 32 2.36 2.59 -11.34
N ILE A 33 1.47 1.65 -11.06
CA ILE A 33 1.37 0.40 -11.83
C ILE A 33 0.69 0.70 -13.17
N PRO A 34 1.34 0.42 -14.33
CA PRO A 34 0.66 0.49 -15.62
C PRO A 34 -0.51 -0.49 -15.65
N ILE A 35 -1.63 -0.08 -16.22
CA ILE A 35 -2.85 -0.90 -16.24
C ILE A 35 -2.64 -2.27 -16.90
N GLU A 36 -1.80 -2.36 -17.92
CA GLU A 36 -1.51 -3.63 -18.60
C GLU A 36 -0.67 -4.57 -17.73
N VAL A 37 0.21 -4.04 -16.89
CA VAL A 37 0.96 -4.81 -15.88
C VAL A 37 -0.01 -5.37 -14.84
N ALA A 38 -0.93 -4.54 -14.33
CA ALA A 38 -1.95 -4.97 -13.38
C ALA A 38 -2.86 -6.07 -13.95
N LYS A 39 -3.29 -5.94 -15.22
CA LYS A 39 -4.08 -6.97 -15.91
C LYS A 39 -3.30 -8.27 -16.08
N THR A 40 -2.03 -8.20 -16.46
CA THR A 40 -1.18 -9.39 -16.62
C THR A 40 -1.07 -10.14 -15.30
N MET A 41 -0.76 -9.46 -14.20
CA MET A 41 -0.72 -10.08 -12.87
C MET A 41 -2.04 -10.79 -12.52
N ALA A 42 -3.17 -10.09 -12.71
CA ALA A 42 -4.47 -10.63 -12.35
C ALA A 42 -4.87 -11.83 -13.23
N ASN A 43 -4.61 -11.76 -14.54
CA ASN A 43 -4.89 -12.85 -15.47
C ASN A 43 -4.07 -14.10 -15.16
N VAL A 44 -2.76 -13.94 -14.94
CA VAL A 44 -1.89 -15.08 -14.58
C VAL A 44 -2.29 -15.69 -13.25
N ALA A 45 -2.61 -14.87 -12.24
CA ALA A 45 -3.09 -15.37 -10.96
C ALA A 45 -4.37 -16.19 -11.10
N GLN A 46 -5.35 -15.73 -11.90
CA GLN A 46 -6.57 -16.50 -12.16
C GLN A 46 -6.29 -17.79 -12.94
N ALA A 47 -5.47 -17.73 -14.00
CA ALA A 47 -5.12 -18.91 -14.78
C ALA A 47 -4.42 -19.98 -13.94
N THR A 48 -3.43 -19.59 -13.13
CA THR A 48 -2.72 -20.48 -12.22
C THR A 48 -3.67 -21.17 -11.24
N CYS A 49 -4.60 -20.43 -10.65
CA CYS A 49 -5.59 -21.01 -9.76
C CYS A 49 -6.55 -21.95 -10.51
N ALA A 50 -6.95 -21.59 -11.72
CA ALA A 50 -7.83 -22.45 -12.55
C ALA A 50 -7.17 -23.78 -12.90
N GLU A 51 -5.87 -23.79 -13.20
CA GLU A 51 -5.07 -25.03 -13.41
C GLU A 51 -5.04 -25.92 -12.16
N MET A 52 -5.12 -25.31 -10.97
CA MET A 52 -5.22 -26.01 -9.69
C MET A 52 -6.66 -26.43 -9.34
N GLY A 53 -7.65 -26.14 -10.19
CA GLY A 53 -9.06 -26.45 -9.98
C GLY A 53 -9.84 -25.45 -9.11
N TYR A 54 -9.30 -24.24 -8.92
CA TYR A 54 -9.95 -23.21 -8.12
C TYR A 54 -10.48 -22.06 -8.98
N SER A 55 -11.64 -21.53 -8.59
CA SER A 55 -12.20 -20.27 -9.13
C SER A 55 -12.02 -19.16 -8.08
N ILE A 56 -11.25 -18.11 -8.43
CA ILE A 56 -10.87 -17.05 -7.50
C ILE A 56 -11.29 -15.67 -7.96
N SER A 57 -11.41 -14.76 -7.00
CA SER A 57 -11.41 -13.31 -7.26
C SER A 57 -10.00 -12.75 -7.05
N VAL A 58 -9.62 -11.77 -7.88
CA VAL A 58 -8.33 -11.07 -7.81
C VAL A 58 -8.57 -9.58 -7.86
N HIS A 59 -7.88 -8.82 -7.00
CA HIS A 59 -7.80 -7.36 -7.06
C HIS A 59 -6.35 -6.91 -7.14
N VAL A 60 -6.12 -5.87 -7.96
CA VAL A 60 -4.89 -5.06 -7.95
C VAL A 60 -5.29 -3.64 -7.61
N VAL A 61 -4.65 -3.07 -6.58
CA VAL A 61 -4.89 -1.70 -6.11
C VAL A 61 -3.63 -0.85 -6.26
N ASP A 62 -3.80 0.45 -6.44
CA ASP A 62 -2.72 1.44 -6.48
C ASP A 62 -2.30 1.92 -5.07
N THR A 63 -1.43 2.92 -4.99
CA THR A 63 -0.94 3.50 -3.73
C THR A 63 -1.98 4.31 -2.96
N ALA A 64 -3.11 4.68 -3.57
CA ALA A 64 -4.24 5.31 -2.90
C ALA A 64 -5.22 4.27 -2.33
N GLY A 65 -5.04 2.99 -2.69
CA GLY A 65 -5.96 1.90 -2.36
C GLY A 65 -7.10 1.76 -3.37
N ASP A 66 -7.05 2.52 -4.46
CA ASP A 66 -8.05 2.46 -5.51
C ASP A 66 -7.83 1.22 -6.40
N THR A 67 -8.94 0.59 -6.81
CA THR A 67 -8.89 -0.60 -7.65
C THR A 67 -8.48 -0.26 -9.07
N LEU A 68 -7.36 -0.82 -9.53
CA LEU A 68 -6.94 -0.78 -10.93
C LEU A 68 -7.58 -1.90 -11.75
N VAL A 69 -7.58 -3.12 -11.20
CA VAL A 69 -8.16 -4.32 -11.83
C VAL A 69 -8.89 -5.14 -10.78
N ALA A 70 -10.07 -5.61 -11.13
CA ALA A 70 -10.85 -6.53 -10.32
C ALA A 70 -11.46 -7.62 -11.20
N TYR A 71 -11.13 -8.86 -10.93
CA TYR A 71 -11.70 -10.03 -11.58
C TYR A 71 -12.41 -10.92 -10.57
N ARG A 72 -13.53 -11.50 -11.00
CA ARG A 72 -14.23 -12.52 -10.26
C ARG A 72 -14.41 -13.76 -11.13
N GLY A 73 -13.92 -14.89 -10.66
CA GLY A 73 -14.14 -16.19 -11.30
C GLY A 73 -15.63 -16.57 -11.23
N GLU A 74 -16.14 -17.24 -12.27
CA GLU A 74 -17.58 -17.53 -12.43
C GLU A 74 -18.18 -18.27 -11.23
N ASP A 75 -17.48 -19.26 -10.68
CA ASP A 75 -17.93 -20.08 -9.56
C ASP A 75 -17.32 -19.67 -8.21
N SER A 76 -16.63 -18.53 -8.15
CA SER A 76 -16.06 -18.06 -6.90
C SER A 76 -17.14 -17.57 -5.92
N GLY A 77 -16.94 -17.86 -4.62
CA GLY A 77 -17.89 -17.45 -3.59
C GLY A 77 -18.10 -15.92 -3.57
N VAL A 78 -19.32 -15.46 -3.27
CA VAL A 78 -19.66 -14.03 -3.31
C VAL A 78 -18.72 -13.16 -2.47
N HIS A 79 -18.32 -13.65 -1.30
CA HIS A 79 -17.43 -12.93 -0.37
C HIS A 79 -15.99 -12.79 -0.90
N THR A 80 -15.57 -13.64 -1.85
CA THR A 80 -14.18 -13.65 -2.34
C THR A 80 -13.80 -12.36 -3.04
N PHE A 81 -14.76 -11.71 -3.71
CA PHE A 81 -14.55 -10.45 -4.41
C PHE A 81 -14.14 -9.33 -3.43
N VAL A 82 -14.89 -9.15 -2.35
CA VAL A 82 -14.55 -8.17 -1.31
C VAL A 82 -13.28 -8.59 -0.56
N ASN A 83 -13.10 -9.89 -0.30
CA ASN A 83 -11.96 -10.36 0.46
C ASN A 83 -10.63 -10.24 -0.32
N SER A 84 -10.64 -10.44 -1.64
CA SER A 84 -9.44 -10.21 -2.48
C SER A 84 -9.03 -8.74 -2.48
N PHE A 85 -10.00 -7.81 -2.54
CA PHE A 85 -9.74 -6.37 -2.35
C PHE A 85 -9.09 -6.09 -0.99
N ARG A 86 -9.69 -6.58 0.10
CA ARG A 86 -9.18 -6.36 1.45
C ARG A 86 -7.75 -6.87 1.65
N LYS A 87 -7.43 -8.02 1.06
CA LYS A 87 -6.07 -8.58 1.09
C LYS A 87 -5.08 -7.69 0.32
N ALA A 88 -5.44 -7.23 -0.88
CA ALA A 88 -4.62 -6.30 -1.68
C ALA A 88 -4.39 -4.98 -0.94
N TYR A 89 -5.47 -4.40 -0.42
CA TYR A 89 -5.46 -3.14 0.32
C TYR A 89 -4.61 -3.22 1.59
N SER A 90 -4.76 -4.30 2.39
CA SER A 90 -3.94 -4.52 3.58
C SER A 90 -2.46 -4.65 3.23
N ALA A 91 -2.13 -5.42 2.19
CA ALA A 91 -0.75 -5.64 1.81
C ALA A 91 -0.08 -4.34 1.32
N MET A 92 -0.76 -3.53 0.52
CA MET A 92 -0.30 -2.21 0.08
C MET A 92 -0.13 -1.26 1.27
N THR A 93 -1.15 -1.14 2.13
CA THR A 93 -1.17 -0.19 3.26
C THR A 93 -0.05 -0.47 4.25
N PHE A 94 0.16 -1.74 4.59
CA PHE A 94 1.15 -2.14 5.60
C PHE A 94 2.50 -2.55 5.00
N ARG A 95 2.65 -2.53 3.68
CA ARG A 95 3.89 -2.82 2.94
C ARG A 95 4.46 -4.21 3.26
N ARG A 96 3.58 -5.19 3.46
CA ARG A 96 3.92 -6.58 3.81
C ARG A 96 2.77 -7.52 3.44
N PRO A 97 3.01 -8.84 3.37
CA PRO A 97 1.93 -9.80 3.13
C PRO A 97 0.76 -9.61 4.10
N SER A 98 -0.46 -9.74 3.60
CA SER A 98 -1.69 -9.55 4.39
C SER A 98 -1.79 -10.54 5.58
N SER A 99 -1.20 -11.74 5.46
CA SER A 99 -1.15 -12.75 6.53
C SER A 99 -0.43 -12.28 7.79
N THR A 100 0.52 -11.36 7.67
CA THR A 100 1.35 -10.90 8.80
C THR A 100 0.53 -10.45 10.01
N PHE A 101 -0.61 -9.78 9.77
CA PHE A 101 -1.46 -9.32 10.87
C PHE A 101 -2.33 -10.45 11.45
N GLY A 102 -2.75 -11.41 10.61
CA GLY A 102 -3.47 -12.60 11.08
C GLY A 102 -2.59 -13.50 11.95
N GLU A 103 -1.33 -13.66 11.58
CA GLU A 103 -0.32 -14.41 12.34
C GLU A 103 -0.08 -13.74 13.70
N ARG A 104 0.18 -12.43 13.72
CA ARG A 104 0.35 -11.66 14.95
C ARG A 104 -0.91 -11.65 15.83
N TRP A 105 -2.11 -11.61 15.23
CA TRP A 105 -3.35 -11.77 15.98
C TRP A 105 -3.40 -13.13 16.69
N ALA A 106 -3.07 -14.21 16.00
CA ALA A 106 -3.05 -15.55 16.57
C ALA A 106 -2.08 -15.67 17.76
N GLU A 107 -1.02 -14.85 17.76
CA GLU A 107 -0.05 -14.71 18.86
C GLU A 107 -0.53 -13.81 20.01
N GLY A 108 -1.72 -13.22 19.90
CA GLY A 108 -2.31 -12.34 20.92
C GLY A 108 -1.87 -10.87 20.84
N ASP A 109 -1.30 -10.43 19.71
CA ASP A 109 -0.91 -9.02 19.50
C ASP A 109 -2.15 -8.12 19.39
N VAL A 110 -2.40 -7.34 20.44
CA VAL A 110 -3.53 -6.39 20.51
C VAL A 110 -3.46 -5.34 19.40
N GLY A 111 -2.26 -4.89 19.03
CA GLY A 111 -2.08 -3.94 17.94
C GLY A 111 -2.55 -4.51 16.60
N ALA A 112 -2.22 -5.77 16.31
CA ALA A 112 -2.71 -6.47 15.12
C ALA A 112 -4.23 -6.65 15.14
N GLN A 113 -4.81 -6.98 16.31
CA GLN A 113 -6.26 -7.10 16.48
C GLN A 113 -6.97 -5.78 16.14
N LEU A 114 -6.50 -4.66 16.68
CA LEU A 114 -7.06 -3.34 16.41
C LEU A 114 -6.94 -2.94 14.93
N GLN A 115 -5.82 -3.24 14.28
CA GLN A 115 -5.64 -2.97 12.85
C GLN A 115 -6.64 -3.74 11.98
N LEU A 116 -6.88 -5.02 12.30
CA LEU A 116 -7.83 -5.85 11.55
C LEU A 116 -9.30 -5.48 11.78
N MET A 117 -9.60 -4.63 12.77
CA MET A 117 -10.94 -4.06 12.99
C MET A 117 -11.22 -2.82 12.11
N LEU A 118 -10.18 -2.24 11.49
CA LEU A 118 -10.37 -1.12 10.57
C LEU A 118 -11.10 -1.59 9.29
N PRO A 119 -11.88 -0.70 8.65
CA PRO A 119 -12.50 -1.00 7.37
C PRO A 119 -11.47 -1.50 6.35
N ASP A 120 -11.88 -2.42 5.50
CA ASP A 120 -11.11 -2.93 4.37
C ASP A 120 -9.80 -3.66 4.70
N MET A 121 -9.58 -3.99 5.97
CA MET A 121 -8.43 -4.79 6.39
C MET A 121 -8.75 -6.29 6.37
N ALA A 122 -7.73 -7.09 6.03
CA ALA A 122 -7.76 -8.54 6.09
C ALA A 122 -6.40 -9.09 6.53
N GLY A 123 -6.43 -10.12 7.41
CA GLY A 123 -5.24 -10.80 7.93
C GLY A 123 -5.01 -12.20 7.33
N GLN A 124 -5.73 -12.54 6.24
CA GLN A 124 -5.56 -13.85 5.60
C GLN A 124 -4.46 -13.80 4.55
N GLN A 125 -3.90 -14.99 4.25
CA GLN A 125 -2.91 -15.18 3.18
C GLN A 125 -3.49 -14.84 1.79
N GLY A 126 -2.61 -14.50 0.84
CA GLY A 126 -2.97 -14.24 -0.55
C GLY A 126 -3.04 -12.75 -0.92
N GLY A 127 -2.55 -11.85 -0.07
CA GLY A 127 -2.31 -10.45 -0.40
C GLY A 127 -0.83 -10.09 -0.30
N PHE A 128 -0.28 -9.39 -1.31
CA PHE A 128 1.12 -8.98 -1.38
C PHE A 128 1.25 -7.53 -1.84
N PRO A 129 2.23 -6.77 -1.30
CA PRO A 129 2.59 -5.47 -1.83
C PRO A 129 3.25 -5.64 -3.20
N ILE A 130 2.97 -4.73 -4.11
CA ILE A 130 3.66 -4.64 -5.40
C ILE A 130 4.75 -3.59 -5.25
N LEU A 131 5.99 -3.97 -5.58
CA LEU A 131 7.18 -3.15 -5.40
C LEU A 131 7.74 -2.74 -6.77
N PHE A 132 8.27 -1.53 -6.84
CA PHE A 132 9.18 -1.07 -7.88
C PHE A 132 10.49 -0.66 -7.20
N GLY A 133 11.53 -1.47 -7.35
CA GLY A 133 12.66 -1.41 -6.44
C GLY A 133 12.24 -1.61 -4.99
N ASP A 134 12.52 -0.63 -4.12
CA ASP A 134 12.12 -0.64 -2.71
C ASP A 134 10.80 0.13 -2.44
N GLU A 135 10.22 0.76 -3.46
CA GLU A 135 8.99 1.54 -3.34
C GLU A 135 7.75 0.64 -3.48
N VAL A 136 6.83 0.70 -2.52
CA VAL A 136 5.52 0.07 -2.69
C VAL A 136 4.66 0.93 -3.59
N ILE A 137 4.31 0.40 -4.75
CA ILE A 137 3.51 1.09 -5.79
C ILE A 137 2.06 0.59 -5.87
N GLY A 138 1.69 -0.40 -5.04
CA GLY A 138 0.35 -0.92 -4.97
C GLY A 138 0.27 -2.24 -4.22
N GLY A 139 -0.80 -2.98 -4.42
CA GLY A 139 -1.01 -4.30 -3.85
C GLY A 139 -1.84 -5.21 -4.73
N ILE A 140 -1.62 -6.50 -4.61
CA ILE A 140 -2.42 -7.54 -5.26
C ILE A 140 -2.97 -8.50 -4.21
N GLY A 141 -4.20 -8.98 -4.41
CA GLY A 141 -4.83 -9.94 -3.51
C GLY A 141 -5.73 -10.91 -4.25
N ALA A 142 -5.68 -12.18 -3.83
CA ALA A 142 -6.57 -13.22 -4.32
C ALA A 142 -7.37 -13.87 -3.20
N SER A 143 -8.55 -14.38 -3.54
CA SER A 143 -9.42 -15.10 -2.60
C SER A 143 -10.30 -16.09 -3.34
N GLY A 144 -10.40 -17.31 -2.79
CA GLY A 144 -11.27 -18.36 -3.33
C GLY A 144 -10.67 -19.74 -3.33
N ALA A 145 -9.35 -19.87 -3.35
CA ALA A 145 -8.66 -21.16 -3.40
C ALA A 145 -8.33 -21.74 -2.01
N GLY A 146 -8.54 -20.96 -0.95
CA GLY A 146 -8.21 -21.38 0.41
C GLY A 146 -6.76 -21.15 0.80
N MET A 147 -6.42 -21.56 2.02
CA MET A 147 -5.12 -21.27 2.64
C MET A 147 -3.95 -21.86 1.82
N GLY A 148 -3.04 -20.99 1.44
CA GLY A 148 -1.84 -21.35 0.66
C GLY A 148 -2.01 -21.20 -0.85
N ALA A 149 -3.08 -21.71 -1.45
CA ALA A 149 -3.28 -21.66 -2.89
C ALA A 149 -3.48 -20.22 -3.41
N ASP A 150 -4.24 -19.37 -2.70
CA ASP A 150 -4.35 -17.94 -3.05
C ASP A 150 -2.97 -17.28 -3.15
N THR A 151 -2.05 -17.62 -2.23
CA THR A 151 -0.66 -17.13 -2.22
C THR A 151 0.09 -17.56 -3.48
N THR A 152 0.05 -18.86 -3.81
CA THR A 152 0.71 -19.41 -4.99
C THR A 152 0.26 -18.71 -6.27
N CYS A 153 -1.05 -18.51 -6.40
CA CYS A 153 -1.63 -17.87 -7.59
C CYS A 153 -1.18 -16.40 -7.72
N VAL A 154 -1.20 -15.64 -6.61
CA VAL A 154 -0.74 -14.24 -6.62
C VAL A 154 0.74 -14.15 -6.93
N GLN A 155 1.57 -15.01 -6.35
CA GLN A 155 3.01 -15.03 -6.61
C GLN A 155 3.32 -15.33 -8.07
N ALA A 156 2.60 -16.26 -8.70
CA ALA A 156 2.73 -16.51 -10.13
C ALA A 156 2.38 -15.26 -10.97
N GLY A 157 1.32 -14.52 -10.60
CA GLY A 157 0.97 -13.27 -11.26
C GLY A 157 2.05 -12.19 -11.12
N MET A 158 2.65 -12.06 -9.94
CA MET A 158 3.75 -11.09 -9.70
C MET A 158 5.02 -11.49 -10.47
N GLU A 159 5.35 -12.76 -10.50
CA GLU A 159 6.52 -13.28 -11.22
C GLU A 159 6.43 -13.02 -12.73
N ALA A 160 5.23 -13.12 -13.30
CA ALA A 160 5.00 -12.89 -14.73
C ALA A 160 5.33 -11.46 -15.20
N VAL A 161 5.52 -10.52 -14.29
CA VAL A 161 5.83 -9.10 -14.59
C VAL A 161 7.08 -8.61 -13.85
N ALA A 162 7.84 -9.50 -13.21
CA ALA A 162 8.96 -9.14 -12.35
C ALA A 162 10.04 -8.30 -13.06
N ASP A 163 10.26 -8.51 -14.36
CA ASP A 163 11.18 -7.75 -15.20
C ASP A 163 10.72 -6.30 -15.48
N GLN A 164 9.43 -6.03 -15.31
CA GLN A 164 8.82 -4.71 -15.53
C GLN A 164 8.75 -3.87 -14.25
N LEU A 165 9.11 -4.47 -13.11
CA LEU A 165 9.02 -3.87 -11.77
C LEU A 165 10.40 -3.62 -11.12
N GLN A 166 11.46 -3.54 -11.94
CA GLN A 166 12.86 -3.32 -11.52
C GLN A 166 13.32 -1.90 -11.77
#